data_b933bdf7bee9252cd9d25ed503cfa17a
#
_entry.id   b933bdf7bee9252cd9d25ed503cfa17a
#
_cell.length_a   1.000
_cell.length_b   1.000
_cell.length_c   1.000
_cell.angle_alpha   90.00
_cell.angle_beta   90.00
_cell.angle_gamma   90.00
#
_symmetry.space_group_name_H-M   'P 1'
#
loop_
_entity.id
_entity.type
_entity.pdbx_description
1 polymer ?
#
loop_
_entity_poly.entity_id
_entity_poly.type
_entity_poly.pdbx_seq_one_letter_code
_entity_poly.pdbx_strand_id
1 'polypeptide(L)'
;MVVQQKISIKSQRAVAPLRRRLFSSDRGSASVEFSLLAIPLFIPLFIFMAQFSHSSDAQDSLRTLARESARAFVSSKDDETAFYVADQVVAQGARLLGYDPNSPKTSIELRIACDSRPCIAPNNRVLVQLTMNSSGKSQTQVAAIEYVSPWA
;
A
#
# COMPACT_ATOMS: atom_id res chain seq x y z
N MET A 1 -51.41 -15.06 60.07
CA MET A 1 -52.09 -13.88 59.49
C MET A 1 -51.07 -13.20 58.58
N VAL A 2 -51.12 -13.54 57.30
CA VAL A 2 -50.14 -13.07 56.29
C VAL A 2 -50.90 -12.08 55.39
N VAL A 3 -50.48 -10.81 55.43
CA VAL A 3 -51.05 -9.71 54.61
C VAL A 3 -50.27 -9.70 53.30
N GLN A 4 -50.90 -10.05 52.22
CA GLN A 4 -50.38 -9.88 50.84
C GLN A 4 -50.65 -8.45 50.35
N GLN A 5 -49.63 -7.66 50.19
CA GLN A 5 -49.70 -6.37 49.49
C GLN A 5 -49.53 -6.59 48.01
N LYS A 6 -50.60 -6.26 47.28
CA LYS A 6 -50.71 -6.28 45.83
C LYS A 6 -50.14 -4.99 45.26
N ILE A 7 -48.91 -5.06 44.75
CA ILE A 7 -48.30 -3.91 44.07
C ILE A 7 -48.80 -3.88 42.63
N SER A 8 -49.66 -2.91 42.30
CA SER A 8 -50.13 -2.62 40.97
C SER A 8 -49.15 -1.66 40.27
N ILE A 9 -48.32 -2.17 39.41
CA ILE A 9 -47.44 -1.35 38.57
C ILE A 9 -48.20 -1.00 37.28
N LYS A 10 -48.89 0.13 37.29
CA LYS A 10 -49.42 0.78 36.09
C LYS A 10 -48.37 1.76 35.60
N SER A 11 -47.46 1.37 34.72
CA SER A 11 -46.63 2.27 33.95
C SER A 11 -46.64 1.85 32.49
N GLN A 12 -47.74 2.16 31.82
CA GLN A 12 -47.72 2.28 30.37
C GLN A 12 -47.25 3.67 30.03
N ARG A 13 -45.90 3.85 29.95
CA ARG A 13 -45.36 5.00 29.21
C ARG A 13 -45.49 4.68 27.73
N ALA A 14 -46.47 5.34 27.10
CA ALA A 14 -46.61 5.42 25.68
C ALA A 14 -45.29 5.95 25.10
N VAL A 15 -44.49 5.06 24.47
CA VAL A 15 -43.38 5.45 23.60
C VAL A 15 -44.04 6.08 22.38
N ALA A 16 -44.22 7.39 22.42
CA ALA A 16 -44.65 8.16 21.26
C ALA A 16 -43.62 7.91 20.13
N PRO A 17 -44.08 7.62 18.92
CA PRO A 17 -43.16 7.37 17.80
C PRO A 17 -42.44 8.69 17.45
N LEU A 18 -41.21 8.79 17.89
CA LEU A 18 -40.28 9.90 17.56
C LEU A 18 -39.99 9.98 16.04
N ARG A 19 -40.54 9.05 15.30
CA ARG A 19 -40.29 8.86 13.87
C ARG A 19 -41.01 9.84 12.95
N ARG A 20 -41.96 10.64 13.45
CA ARG A 20 -42.85 11.47 12.59
C ARG A 20 -42.47 12.94 12.52
N ARG A 21 -41.43 13.41 13.27
CA ARG A 21 -41.06 14.82 13.27
C ARG A 21 -39.84 15.17 12.44
N LEU A 22 -39.12 14.18 11.84
CA LEU A 22 -37.92 14.45 11.03
C LEU A 22 -38.25 14.84 9.57
N PHE A 23 -39.48 14.75 9.12
CA PHE A 23 -39.86 15.01 7.72
C PHE A 23 -40.92 16.08 7.52
N SER A 24 -41.27 16.87 8.53
CA SER A 24 -42.30 17.90 8.44
C SER A 24 -41.76 19.32 8.64
N SER A 25 -40.72 19.67 7.91
CA SER A 25 -40.29 21.05 7.79
C SER A 25 -39.79 21.31 6.38
N ASP A 26 -40.74 21.61 5.50
CA ASP A 26 -40.52 21.95 4.08
C ASP A 26 -39.85 23.32 3.87
N ARG A 27 -39.16 23.84 4.87
CA ARG A 27 -38.45 25.11 4.75
C ARG A 27 -36.97 24.94 5.05
N GLY A 28 -36.17 24.82 4.00
CA GLY A 28 -34.74 25.02 4.09
C GLY A 28 -33.87 23.76 4.07
N SER A 29 -34.33 22.64 3.52
CA SER A 29 -33.62 21.37 3.61
C SER A 29 -32.80 20.97 2.37
N ALA A 30 -32.72 21.79 1.34
CA ALA A 30 -31.95 21.43 0.14
C ALA A 30 -30.45 21.14 0.46
N SER A 31 -29.85 21.87 1.39
CA SER A 31 -28.47 21.65 1.80
C SER A 31 -28.29 20.41 2.68
N VAL A 32 -29.27 20.11 3.54
CA VAL A 32 -29.26 18.90 4.38
C VAL A 32 -29.54 17.66 3.54
N GLU A 33 -30.49 17.74 2.61
CA GLU A 33 -30.83 16.65 1.70
C GLU A 33 -29.68 16.35 0.75
N PHE A 34 -29.02 17.38 0.22
CA PHE A 34 -27.81 17.24 -0.57
C PHE A 34 -26.67 16.60 0.24
N SER A 35 -26.44 17.03 1.48
CA SER A 35 -25.39 16.47 2.34
C SER A 35 -25.67 15.01 2.69
N LEU A 36 -26.94 14.64 2.92
CA LEU A 36 -27.33 13.28 3.23
C LEU A 36 -27.12 12.31 2.05
N LEU A 37 -27.24 12.80 0.82
CA LEU A 37 -26.97 12.04 -0.39
C LEU A 37 -25.47 12.07 -0.76
N ALA A 38 -24.82 13.20 -0.60
CA ALA A 38 -23.41 13.40 -0.95
C ALA A 38 -22.47 12.57 -0.05
N ILE A 39 -22.69 12.56 1.26
CA ILE A 39 -21.81 11.86 2.21
C ILE A 39 -21.68 10.36 1.89
N PRO A 40 -22.78 9.58 1.75
CA PRO A 40 -22.66 8.15 1.46
C PRO A 40 -22.09 7.86 0.05
N LEU A 41 -22.15 8.82 -0.87
CA LEU A 41 -21.57 8.68 -2.20
C LEU A 41 -20.07 9.02 -2.18
N PHE A 42 -19.66 10.08 -1.50
CA PHE A 42 -18.27 10.53 -1.48
C PHE A 42 -17.38 9.69 -0.57
N ILE A 43 -17.88 9.20 0.56
CA ILE A 43 -17.07 8.38 1.48
C ILE A 43 -16.50 7.13 0.77
N PRO A 44 -17.29 6.27 0.09
CA PRO A 44 -16.73 5.12 -0.59
C PRO A 44 -15.80 5.51 -1.74
N LEU A 45 -16.06 6.62 -2.42
CA LEU A 45 -15.19 7.13 -3.47
C LEU A 45 -13.82 7.55 -2.90
N PHE A 46 -13.79 8.27 -1.79
CA PHE A 46 -12.54 8.65 -1.11
C PHE A 46 -11.75 7.44 -0.61
N ILE A 47 -12.44 6.45 -0.04
CA ILE A 47 -11.81 5.21 0.40
C ILE A 47 -11.18 4.48 -0.80
N PHE A 48 -11.90 4.39 -1.91
CA PHE A 48 -11.39 3.77 -3.14
C PHE A 48 -10.16 4.51 -3.69
N MET A 49 -10.20 5.83 -3.78
CA MET A 49 -9.07 6.65 -4.23
C MET A 49 -7.85 6.49 -3.31
N ALA A 50 -8.04 6.47 -2.00
CA ALA A 50 -6.97 6.26 -1.03
C ALA A 50 -6.32 4.87 -1.18
N GLN A 51 -7.11 3.82 -1.39
CA GLN A 51 -6.59 2.45 -1.59
C GLN A 51 -5.79 2.35 -2.89
N PHE A 52 -6.24 3.01 -3.94
CA PHE A 52 -5.53 3.01 -5.23
C PHE A 52 -4.20 3.75 -5.15
N SER A 53 -4.14 4.89 -4.47
CA SER A 53 -2.91 5.68 -4.27
C SER A 53 -1.81 4.84 -3.60
N HIS A 54 -2.13 4.17 -2.50
CA HIS A 54 -1.15 3.35 -1.77
C HIS A 54 -0.53 2.21 -2.59
N SER A 55 -1.27 1.60 -3.50
CA SER A 55 -0.74 0.51 -4.34
C SER A 55 0.21 1.03 -5.42
N SER A 56 -0.08 2.20 -5.99
CA SER A 56 0.76 2.85 -6.98
C SER A 56 2.09 3.31 -6.39
N ASP A 57 2.06 3.94 -5.23
CA ASP A 57 3.26 4.46 -4.54
C ASP A 57 4.28 3.34 -4.22
N ALA A 58 3.82 2.19 -3.75
CA ALA A 58 4.69 1.05 -3.48
C ALA A 58 5.37 0.51 -4.74
N GLN A 59 4.63 0.43 -5.85
CA GLN A 59 5.15 -0.05 -7.13
C GLN A 59 6.19 0.92 -7.72
N ASP A 60 5.92 2.23 -7.66
CA ASP A 60 6.83 3.24 -8.18
C ASP A 60 8.11 3.36 -7.34
N SER A 61 7.98 3.20 -6.03
CA SER A 61 9.13 3.12 -5.12
C SER A 61 10.02 1.92 -5.43
N LEU A 62 9.44 0.74 -5.65
CA LEU A 62 10.18 -0.46 -6.06
C LEU A 62 10.85 -0.30 -7.43
N ARG A 63 10.20 0.36 -8.40
CA ARG A 63 10.79 0.64 -9.71
C ARG A 63 12.00 1.55 -9.60
N THR A 64 11.92 2.57 -8.76
CA THR A 64 13.04 3.47 -8.48
C THR A 64 14.18 2.70 -7.85
N LEU A 65 13.91 1.86 -6.86
CA LEU A 65 14.92 1.03 -6.20
C LEU A 65 15.58 0.04 -7.17
N ALA A 66 14.80 -0.57 -8.08
CA ALA A 66 15.35 -1.46 -9.11
C ALA A 66 16.31 -0.72 -10.06
N ARG A 67 15.98 0.51 -10.45
CA ARG A 67 16.85 1.33 -11.30
C ARG A 67 18.12 1.75 -10.59
N GLU A 68 18.02 2.18 -9.32
CA GLU A 68 19.20 2.58 -8.55
C GLU A 68 20.13 1.40 -8.28
N SER A 69 19.60 0.21 -7.98
CA SER A 69 20.41 -0.99 -7.81
C SER A 69 21.07 -1.43 -9.13
N ALA A 70 20.37 -1.31 -10.27
CA ALA A 70 20.93 -1.61 -11.59
C ALA A 70 22.07 -0.63 -11.96
N ARG A 71 21.90 0.66 -11.70
CA ARG A 71 22.95 1.67 -11.92
C ARG A 71 24.15 1.43 -11.03
N ALA A 72 23.94 1.14 -9.75
CA ALA A 72 25.02 0.82 -8.83
C ALA A 72 25.79 -0.42 -9.28
N PHE A 73 25.08 -1.43 -9.79
CA PHE A 73 25.67 -2.64 -10.34
C PHE A 73 26.59 -2.33 -11.51
N VAL A 74 26.09 -1.65 -12.57
CA VAL A 74 26.87 -1.39 -13.80
C VAL A 74 28.01 -0.37 -13.61
N SER A 75 28.01 0.38 -12.51
CA SER A 75 29.05 1.32 -12.15
C SER A 75 30.16 0.69 -11.30
N SER A 76 30.05 -0.57 -10.96
CA SER A 76 31.04 -1.31 -10.15
C SER A 76 32.24 -1.75 -11.01
N LYS A 77 33.35 -2.09 -10.35
CA LYS A 77 34.61 -2.46 -11.02
C LYS A 77 34.62 -3.91 -11.51
N ASP A 78 33.93 -4.80 -10.81
CA ASP A 78 33.93 -6.23 -11.03
C ASP A 78 32.60 -6.83 -10.54
N ASP A 79 32.32 -8.06 -10.96
CA ASP A 79 31.07 -8.76 -10.66
C ASP A 79 30.82 -8.90 -9.14
N GLU A 80 31.85 -9.25 -8.34
CA GLU A 80 31.70 -9.49 -6.91
C GLU A 80 31.27 -8.20 -6.20
N THR A 81 31.98 -7.11 -6.47
CA THR A 81 31.63 -5.77 -5.95
C THR A 81 30.24 -5.35 -6.42
N ALA A 82 29.89 -5.62 -7.68
CA ALA A 82 28.60 -5.25 -8.27
C ALA A 82 27.43 -5.93 -7.55
N PHE A 83 27.51 -7.24 -7.32
CA PHE A 83 26.47 -7.96 -6.57
C PHE A 83 26.35 -7.45 -5.13
N TYR A 84 27.48 -7.21 -4.46
CA TYR A 84 27.49 -6.69 -3.10
C TYR A 84 26.85 -5.30 -3.01
N VAL A 85 27.23 -4.37 -3.88
CA VAL A 85 26.71 -3.00 -3.88
C VAL A 85 25.21 -2.97 -4.22
N ALA A 86 24.77 -3.76 -5.21
CA ALA A 86 23.37 -3.85 -5.57
C ALA A 86 22.51 -4.36 -4.39
N ASP A 87 23.00 -5.38 -3.68
CA ASP A 87 22.33 -5.90 -2.48
C ASP A 87 22.23 -4.85 -1.37
N GLN A 88 23.31 -4.12 -1.12
CA GLN A 88 23.33 -3.01 -0.13
C GLN A 88 22.36 -1.89 -0.50
N VAL A 89 22.27 -1.51 -1.78
CA VAL A 89 21.31 -0.49 -2.25
C VAL A 89 19.88 -0.96 -2.00
N VAL A 90 19.57 -2.21 -2.32
CA VAL A 90 18.23 -2.78 -2.08
C VAL A 90 17.92 -2.85 -0.58
N ALA A 91 18.85 -3.33 0.24
CA ALA A 91 18.66 -3.44 1.69
C ALA A 91 18.44 -2.07 2.36
N GLN A 92 19.23 -1.05 1.98
CA GLN A 92 19.08 0.30 2.50
C GLN A 92 17.80 0.96 2.00
N GLY A 93 17.51 0.85 0.70
CA GLY A 93 16.29 1.40 0.11
C GLY A 93 15.03 0.77 0.69
N ALA A 94 15.03 -0.54 0.93
CA ALA A 94 13.92 -1.22 1.61
C ALA A 94 13.62 -0.61 2.98
N ARG A 95 14.66 -0.33 3.78
CA ARG A 95 14.51 0.31 5.11
C ARG A 95 13.94 1.73 5.00
N LEU A 96 14.41 2.52 4.03
CA LEU A 96 13.89 3.87 3.80
C LEU A 96 12.42 3.88 3.37
N LEU A 97 11.99 2.84 2.68
CA LEU A 97 10.59 2.63 2.30
C LEU A 97 9.73 2.03 3.43
N GLY A 98 10.32 1.81 4.61
CA GLY A 98 9.64 1.26 5.77
C GLY A 98 9.49 -0.27 5.75
N TYR A 99 10.22 -0.96 4.87
CA TYR A 99 10.28 -2.43 4.85
C TYR A 99 11.45 -2.91 5.69
N ASP A 100 11.15 -3.70 6.72
CA ASP A 100 12.17 -4.37 7.50
C ASP A 100 12.59 -5.66 6.77
N PRO A 101 13.86 -5.77 6.31
CA PRO A 101 14.35 -6.96 5.64
C PRO A 101 14.30 -8.23 6.52
N ASN A 102 14.23 -8.09 7.83
CA ASN A 102 14.09 -9.20 8.77
C ASN A 102 12.64 -9.53 9.14
N SER A 103 11.67 -8.81 8.58
CA SER A 103 10.27 -9.04 8.86
C SER A 103 9.74 -10.27 8.12
N PRO A 104 9.11 -11.24 8.80
CA PRO A 104 8.49 -12.38 8.13
C PRO A 104 7.25 -11.99 7.30
N LYS A 105 6.77 -10.75 7.46
CA LYS A 105 5.57 -10.26 6.78
C LYS A 105 5.84 -9.63 5.42
N THR A 106 7.07 -9.16 5.18
CA THR A 106 7.42 -8.46 3.94
C THR A 106 8.85 -8.80 3.59
N SER A 107 9.06 -9.40 2.42
CA SER A 107 10.40 -9.70 1.89
C SER A 107 10.56 -9.07 0.51
N ILE A 108 11.77 -8.54 0.25
CA ILE A 108 12.17 -8.09 -1.08
C ILE A 108 13.27 -9.03 -1.55
N GLU A 109 13.05 -9.67 -2.68
CA GLU A 109 13.99 -10.56 -3.34
C GLU A 109 14.62 -9.84 -4.53
N LEU A 110 15.96 -9.81 -4.57
CA LEU A 110 16.75 -9.29 -5.67
C LEU A 110 17.21 -10.41 -6.57
N ARG A 111 16.96 -10.29 -7.88
CA ARG A 111 17.51 -11.17 -8.93
C ARG A 111 18.22 -10.33 -9.97
N ILE A 112 19.43 -10.73 -10.33
CA ILE A 112 20.23 -10.07 -11.35
C ILE A 112 20.58 -11.11 -12.42
N ALA A 113 20.32 -10.74 -13.68
CA ALA A 113 20.66 -11.53 -14.85
C ALA A 113 21.47 -10.68 -15.84
N CYS A 114 22.50 -11.27 -16.43
CA CYS A 114 23.38 -10.64 -17.40
C CYS A 114 23.35 -11.45 -18.70
N ASP A 115 23.45 -10.80 -19.85
CA ASP A 115 23.46 -11.48 -21.13
C ASP A 115 24.74 -12.30 -21.34
N SER A 116 25.87 -11.85 -20.79
CA SER A 116 27.15 -12.57 -20.85
C SER A 116 27.90 -12.48 -19.52
N ARG A 117 28.90 -13.32 -19.33
CA ARG A 117 29.82 -13.26 -18.18
C ARG A 117 31.23 -12.95 -18.63
N PRO A 118 32.02 -12.13 -17.91
CA PRO A 118 31.60 -11.43 -16.67
C PRO A 118 30.44 -10.46 -16.93
N CYS A 119 29.61 -10.20 -15.89
CA CYS A 119 28.49 -9.27 -16.00
C CYS A 119 28.97 -7.84 -16.26
N ILE A 120 30.05 -7.45 -15.61
CA ILE A 120 30.74 -6.17 -15.84
C ILE A 120 31.67 -6.34 -17.05
N ALA A 121 31.08 -6.31 -18.23
CA ALA A 121 31.78 -6.31 -19.51
C ALA A 121 31.20 -5.20 -20.41
N PRO A 122 32.01 -4.55 -21.27
CA PRO A 122 31.55 -3.48 -22.15
C PRO A 122 30.33 -3.84 -22.95
N ASN A 123 29.31 -2.96 -22.98
CA ASN A 123 28.03 -3.13 -23.67
C ASN A 123 27.17 -4.32 -23.17
N ASN A 124 27.53 -4.96 -22.07
CA ASN A 124 26.70 -6.04 -21.52
C ASN A 124 25.42 -5.47 -20.94
N ARG A 125 24.30 -6.17 -21.16
CA ARG A 125 22.99 -5.84 -20.63
C ARG A 125 22.79 -6.54 -19.30
N VAL A 126 22.38 -5.76 -18.31
CA VAL A 126 22.08 -6.24 -16.96
C VAL A 126 20.60 -6.00 -16.65
N LEU A 127 19.91 -7.06 -16.31
CA LEU A 127 18.51 -7.04 -15.87
C LEU A 127 18.47 -7.22 -14.35
N VAL A 128 17.92 -6.24 -13.66
CA VAL A 128 17.65 -6.30 -12.22
C VAL A 128 16.15 -6.46 -12.01
N GLN A 129 15.75 -7.49 -11.29
CA GLN A 129 14.37 -7.74 -10.91
C GLN A 129 14.23 -7.67 -9.39
N LEU A 130 13.24 -6.93 -8.91
CA LEU A 130 12.85 -6.90 -7.52
C LEU A 130 11.46 -7.49 -7.38
N THR A 131 11.31 -8.42 -6.46
CA THR A 131 10.04 -9.06 -6.13
C THR A 131 9.73 -8.78 -4.67
N MET A 132 8.64 -8.07 -4.41
CA MET A 132 8.14 -7.83 -3.07
C MET A 132 7.01 -8.79 -2.74
N ASN A 133 7.20 -9.56 -1.68
CA ASN A 133 6.18 -10.43 -1.10
C ASN A 133 5.68 -9.78 0.18
N SER A 134 4.37 -9.59 0.30
CA SER A 134 3.73 -9.08 1.51
C SER A 134 2.60 -10.01 1.95
N SER A 135 2.59 -10.39 3.22
CA SER A 135 1.55 -11.27 3.77
C SER A 135 0.15 -10.68 3.54
N GLY A 136 -0.70 -11.42 2.81
CA GLY A 136 -2.09 -11.03 2.52
C GLY A 136 -2.29 -10.06 1.35
N LYS A 137 -1.22 -9.72 0.59
CA LYS A 137 -1.31 -8.93 -0.64
C LYS A 137 -0.73 -9.70 -1.83
N SER A 138 -1.13 -9.30 -3.03
CA SER A 138 -0.54 -9.81 -4.26
C SER A 138 0.95 -9.46 -4.33
N GLN A 139 1.74 -10.40 -4.84
CA GLN A 139 3.15 -10.21 -5.12
C GLN A 139 3.34 -9.07 -6.13
N THR A 140 4.23 -8.14 -5.83
CA THR A 140 4.60 -7.05 -6.74
C THR A 140 5.99 -7.31 -7.30
N GLN A 141 6.10 -7.36 -8.63
CA GLN A 141 7.36 -7.55 -9.33
C GLN A 141 7.65 -6.35 -10.23
N VAL A 142 8.89 -5.89 -10.21
CA VAL A 142 9.39 -4.81 -11.06
C VAL A 142 10.74 -5.21 -11.66
N ALA A 143 11.08 -4.64 -12.81
CA ALA A 143 12.36 -4.87 -13.46
C ALA A 143 12.96 -3.56 -13.96
N ALA A 144 14.29 -3.48 -13.96
CA ALA A 144 15.08 -2.44 -14.58
C ALA A 144 16.17 -3.05 -15.45
N ILE A 145 16.48 -2.42 -16.56
CA ILE A 145 17.56 -2.81 -17.47
C ILE A 145 18.54 -1.67 -17.55
N GLU A 146 19.82 -1.97 -17.38
CA GLU A 146 20.91 -1.04 -17.57
C GLU A 146 22.03 -1.70 -18.40
N TYR A 147 22.86 -0.88 -19.02
CA TYR A 147 23.97 -1.35 -19.84
C TYR A 147 25.30 -0.91 -19.20
N VAL A 148 26.23 -1.83 -19.17
CA VAL A 148 27.62 -1.51 -18.78
C VAL A 148 28.21 -0.58 -19.82
N SER A 149 28.93 0.43 -19.35
CA SER A 149 29.59 1.41 -20.22
C SER A 149 30.48 0.71 -21.26
N PRO A 150 30.50 1.16 -22.52
CA PRO A 150 31.45 0.63 -23.52
C PRO A 150 32.90 0.90 -23.18
N TRP A 151 33.13 1.79 -22.20
CA TRP A 151 34.45 2.20 -21.73
C TRP A 151 34.84 1.61 -20.37
N ALA A 152 34.06 0.65 -19.86
CA ALA A 152 34.31 -0.02 -18.57
C ALA A 152 35.47 -1.01 -18.65
#